data_62d2a8620977e7c65600799609a8ce6a
#
_entry.id   62d2a8620977e7c65600799609a8ce6a
#
_cell.length_a   1.000
_cell.length_b   1.000
_cell.length_c   1.000
_cell.angle_alpha   90.00
_cell.angle_beta   90.00
_cell.angle_gamma   90.00
#
_symmetry.space_group_name_H-M   'P 1'
#
loop_
_entity.id
_entity.type
_entity.pdbx_description
1 polymer ?
#
loop_
_entity_poly.entity_id
_entity_poly.type
_entity_poly.pdbx_seq_one_letter_code
_entity_poly.pdbx_strand_id
1 'polypeptide(L)'
;ALNSADISFLCLPDAAAIEAVELVENEKTVILDTSTAHRTAPGWAYGFPELSAEFEAKIISSKRIAVPGCHASGFIALVYPLIEAGLLGKDALLSCTSLTGYSGGGKKMIAEYEGYEKGAPLFAPRQYGTSQQHKHLKEMKAVCGIDEFPIFCPIVDDYYSGMEVTVPIFARQLKSGGIEDIKAVYAEKYNGPVVTCGDESQGGFLSASALSGTDGMKICVYGNEERILLTAIYDNLGKGASGAALECMNLVLGKEKNYGLSIKR
;
A
#
# COMPACT_ATOMS: atom_id res chain seq x y z
N ALA A 1 26.03 -14.13 -4.03
CA ALA A 1 24.91 -14.31 -3.11
C ALA A 1 23.60 -14.47 -3.88
N LEU A 2 23.22 -13.54 -4.81
CA LEU A 2 21.93 -13.60 -5.53
C LEU A 2 21.73 -14.93 -6.27
N ASN A 3 22.73 -15.38 -7.02
CA ASN A 3 22.65 -16.58 -7.87
C ASN A 3 22.69 -17.91 -7.07
N SER A 4 22.92 -17.87 -5.76
CA SER A 4 22.93 -19.05 -4.88
C SER A 4 21.73 -19.11 -3.93
N ALA A 5 20.85 -18.12 -3.97
CA ALA A 5 19.65 -18.06 -3.15
C ALA A 5 18.42 -18.53 -3.94
N ASP A 6 17.48 -19.18 -3.27
CA ASP A 6 16.17 -19.51 -3.86
C ASP A 6 15.31 -18.27 -3.95
N ILE A 7 15.33 -17.41 -2.93
CA ILE A 7 14.58 -16.15 -2.84
C ILE A 7 15.51 -15.05 -2.33
N SER A 8 15.46 -13.88 -2.94
CA SER A 8 16.22 -12.70 -2.53
C SER A 8 15.32 -11.47 -2.42
N PHE A 9 15.43 -10.77 -1.27
CA PHE A 9 14.78 -9.47 -1.06
C PHE A 9 15.77 -8.36 -1.42
N LEU A 10 15.37 -7.48 -2.33
CA LEU A 10 16.14 -6.28 -2.66
C LEU A 10 15.60 -5.10 -1.85
N CYS A 11 16.29 -4.74 -0.78
CA CYS A 11 15.98 -3.56 0.04
C CYS A 11 16.99 -2.45 -0.31
N LEU A 12 17.02 -2.07 -1.59
CA LEU A 12 18.03 -1.20 -2.19
C LEU A 12 17.40 0.08 -2.75
N PRO A 13 18.17 1.16 -2.93
CA PRO A 13 17.75 2.29 -3.77
C PRO A 13 17.51 1.84 -5.22
N ASP A 14 16.63 2.58 -5.94
CA ASP A 14 16.15 2.18 -7.28
C ASP A 14 17.28 1.81 -8.25
N ALA A 15 18.33 2.63 -8.37
CA ALA A 15 19.47 2.33 -9.26
C ALA A 15 20.20 1.03 -8.89
N ALA A 16 20.44 0.83 -7.60
CA ALA A 16 21.12 -0.38 -7.12
C ALA A 16 20.23 -1.63 -7.24
N ALA A 17 18.90 -1.48 -7.15
CA ALA A 17 17.96 -2.57 -7.38
C ALA A 17 17.98 -3.01 -8.85
N ILE A 18 18.03 -2.07 -9.80
CA ILE A 18 18.16 -2.36 -11.23
C ILE A 18 19.45 -3.14 -11.50
N GLU A 19 20.59 -2.61 -11.04
CA GLU A 19 21.89 -3.28 -11.19
C GLU A 19 21.89 -4.69 -10.56
N ALA A 20 21.30 -4.84 -9.37
CA ALA A 20 21.24 -6.15 -8.70
C ALA A 20 20.43 -7.18 -9.50
N VAL A 21 19.35 -6.76 -10.15
CA VAL A 21 18.55 -7.66 -11.00
C VAL A 21 19.34 -8.12 -12.24
N GLU A 22 20.16 -7.25 -12.84
CA GLU A 22 21.02 -7.59 -13.98
C GLU A 22 22.09 -8.63 -13.62
N LEU A 23 22.49 -8.72 -12.35
CA LEU A 23 23.45 -9.71 -11.85
C LEU A 23 22.85 -11.12 -11.65
N VAL A 24 21.55 -11.28 -11.82
CA VAL A 24 20.89 -12.59 -11.68
C VAL A 24 20.99 -13.35 -13.00
N GLU A 25 21.87 -14.33 -13.04
CA GLU A 25 22.22 -15.11 -14.24
C GLU A 25 21.37 -16.38 -14.45
N ASN A 26 20.55 -16.74 -13.44
CA ASN A 26 19.75 -17.95 -13.46
C ASN A 26 18.23 -17.66 -13.45
N GLU A 27 17.45 -18.62 -13.91
CA GLU A 27 15.98 -18.51 -13.96
C GLU A 27 15.27 -19.04 -12.69
N LYS A 28 16.02 -19.46 -11.66
CA LYS A 28 15.47 -20.11 -10.47
C LYS A 28 15.21 -19.11 -9.35
N THR A 29 16.12 -18.17 -9.15
CA THR A 29 16.06 -17.20 -8.05
C THR A 29 14.85 -16.29 -8.20
N VAL A 30 14.00 -16.31 -7.20
CA VAL A 30 12.88 -15.35 -7.07
C VAL A 30 13.40 -14.06 -6.45
N ILE A 31 13.10 -12.94 -7.08
CA ILE A 31 13.44 -11.61 -6.59
C ILE A 31 12.17 -10.90 -6.11
N LEU A 32 12.19 -10.47 -4.85
CA LEU A 32 11.21 -9.55 -4.29
C LEU A 32 11.87 -8.18 -4.14
N ASP A 33 11.49 -7.21 -4.97
CA ASP A 33 12.07 -5.87 -4.94
C ASP A 33 11.16 -4.89 -4.20
N THR A 34 11.70 -4.24 -3.17
CA THR A 34 10.99 -3.23 -2.38
C THR A 34 11.20 -1.81 -2.90
N SER A 35 12.07 -1.61 -3.89
CA SER A 35 12.30 -0.31 -4.52
C SER A 35 11.11 0.14 -5.38
N THR A 36 11.15 1.36 -5.90
CA THR A 36 10.13 1.83 -6.84
C THR A 36 10.44 1.49 -8.29
N ALA A 37 11.65 0.94 -8.57
CA ALA A 37 12.15 0.73 -9.93
C ALA A 37 11.25 -0.18 -10.77
N HIS A 38 10.69 -1.24 -10.16
CA HIS A 38 10.03 -2.31 -10.90
C HIS A 38 8.51 -2.39 -10.71
N ARG A 39 7.90 -1.53 -9.89
CA ARG A 39 6.46 -1.61 -9.55
C ARG A 39 5.51 -1.49 -10.74
N THR A 40 5.94 -0.83 -11.80
CA THR A 40 5.18 -0.68 -13.05
C THR A 40 5.94 -1.22 -14.26
N ALA A 41 7.04 -1.95 -14.03
CA ALA A 41 7.87 -2.48 -15.10
C ALA A 41 7.23 -3.73 -15.74
N PRO A 42 7.30 -3.88 -17.08
CA PRO A 42 6.87 -5.10 -17.74
C PRO A 42 7.62 -6.32 -17.21
N GLY A 43 6.92 -7.46 -17.11
CA GLY A 43 7.50 -8.72 -16.65
C GLY A 43 7.60 -8.87 -15.13
N TRP A 44 7.19 -7.86 -14.36
CA TRP A 44 7.12 -7.91 -12.90
C TRP A 44 5.69 -8.14 -12.43
N ALA A 45 5.50 -9.03 -11.45
CA ALA A 45 4.25 -9.18 -10.74
C ALA A 45 4.15 -8.09 -9.67
N TYR A 46 3.01 -7.41 -9.57
CA TYR A 46 2.76 -6.46 -8.50
C TYR A 46 2.33 -7.20 -7.23
N GLY A 47 3.04 -7.01 -6.14
CA GLY A 47 2.97 -7.79 -4.91
C GLY A 47 1.77 -7.48 -4.00
N PHE A 48 0.56 -7.42 -4.55
CA PHE A 48 -0.67 -7.22 -3.80
C PHE A 48 -1.72 -8.27 -4.20
N PRO A 49 -1.69 -9.47 -3.58
CA PRO A 49 -2.51 -10.59 -4.01
C PRO A 49 -4.02 -10.39 -3.83
N GLU A 50 -4.45 -9.56 -2.86
CA GLU A 50 -5.88 -9.35 -2.59
C GLU A 50 -6.60 -8.51 -3.65
N LEU A 51 -5.87 -7.91 -4.58
CA LEU A 51 -6.51 -7.12 -5.65
C LEU A 51 -7.36 -8.01 -6.58
N SER A 52 -6.87 -9.19 -6.96
CA SER A 52 -7.66 -10.18 -7.67
C SER A 52 -6.95 -11.54 -7.74
N ALA A 53 -7.68 -12.59 -8.11
CA ALA A 53 -7.12 -13.91 -8.37
C ALA A 53 -5.99 -13.87 -9.44
N GLU A 54 -6.04 -12.94 -10.39
CA GLU A 54 -5.01 -12.76 -11.40
C GLU A 54 -3.71 -12.21 -10.79
N PHE A 55 -3.80 -11.23 -9.87
CA PHE A 55 -2.63 -10.71 -9.15
C PHE A 55 -1.97 -11.81 -8.32
N GLU A 56 -2.75 -12.59 -7.58
CA GLU A 56 -2.24 -13.72 -6.81
C GLU A 56 -1.56 -14.77 -7.69
N ALA A 57 -2.20 -15.18 -8.77
CA ALA A 57 -1.65 -16.15 -9.71
C ALA A 57 -0.35 -15.65 -10.36
N LYS A 58 -0.26 -14.35 -10.70
CA LYS A 58 0.97 -13.75 -11.22
C LYS A 58 2.10 -13.77 -10.19
N ILE A 59 1.82 -13.49 -8.91
CA ILE A 59 2.81 -13.57 -7.84
C ILE A 59 3.35 -15.01 -7.72
N ILE A 60 2.45 -16.00 -7.66
CA ILE A 60 2.81 -17.41 -7.52
C ILE A 60 3.71 -17.89 -8.67
N SER A 61 3.41 -17.48 -9.88
CA SER A 61 4.12 -17.94 -11.09
C SER A 61 5.37 -17.11 -11.44
N SER A 62 5.52 -15.92 -10.85
CA SER A 62 6.61 -15.01 -11.23
C SER A 62 7.91 -15.28 -10.48
N LYS A 63 9.03 -14.99 -11.16
CA LYS A 63 10.36 -14.89 -10.54
C LYS A 63 10.76 -13.44 -10.23
N ARG A 64 9.92 -12.48 -10.58
CA ARG A 64 10.15 -11.04 -10.40
C ARG A 64 8.89 -10.42 -9.79
N ILE A 65 8.97 -10.03 -8.53
CA ILE A 65 7.85 -9.50 -7.76
C ILE A 65 8.23 -8.13 -7.22
N ALA A 66 7.45 -7.11 -7.56
CA ALA A 66 7.61 -5.75 -7.05
C ALA A 66 6.69 -5.53 -5.86
N VAL A 67 7.27 -5.30 -4.70
CA VAL A 67 6.53 -5.03 -3.46
C VAL A 67 5.94 -3.63 -3.51
N PRO A 68 4.65 -3.45 -3.21
CA PRO A 68 3.97 -2.16 -3.23
C PRO A 68 4.63 -1.09 -2.37
N GLY A 69 4.49 0.18 -2.75
CA GLY A 69 4.85 1.30 -1.89
C GLY A 69 3.82 1.53 -0.80
N CYS A 70 4.29 1.92 0.39
CA CYS A 70 3.41 2.02 1.55
C CYS A 70 2.16 2.91 1.33
N HIS A 71 2.31 4.13 0.82
CA HIS A 71 1.15 4.99 0.52
C HIS A 71 0.29 4.46 -0.63
N ALA A 72 0.92 3.86 -1.64
CA ALA A 72 0.20 3.34 -2.79
C ALA A 72 -0.65 2.13 -2.42
N SER A 73 -0.20 1.28 -1.49
CA SER A 73 -0.96 0.12 -1.00
C SER A 73 -2.36 0.52 -0.53
N GLY A 74 -2.48 1.54 0.31
CA GLY A 74 -3.78 2.01 0.79
C GLY A 74 -4.63 2.61 -0.32
N PHE A 75 -4.06 3.49 -1.15
CA PHE A 75 -4.80 4.08 -2.28
C PHE A 75 -5.32 3.02 -3.25
N ILE A 76 -4.47 2.08 -3.62
CA ILE A 76 -4.83 1.01 -4.57
C ILE A 76 -5.88 0.07 -3.96
N ALA A 77 -5.75 -0.28 -2.67
CA ALA A 77 -6.75 -1.07 -1.97
C ALA A 77 -8.14 -0.41 -1.95
N LEU A 78 -8.19 0.93 -1.92
CA LEU A 78 -9.44 1.68 -1.92
C LEU A 78 -10.02 1.89 -3.32
N VAL A 79 -9.18 2.14 -4.32
CA VAL A 79 -9.65 2.60 -5.64
C VAL A 79 -9.80 1.44 -6.63
N TYR A 80 -8.86 0.50 -6.65
CA TYR A 80 -8.87 -0.61 -7.61
C TYR A 80 -10.19 -1.41 -7.60
N PRO A 81 -10.74 -1.85 -6.45
CA PRO A 81 -11.98 -2.62 -6.44
C PRO A 81 -13.19 -1.86 -6.99
N LEU A 82 -13.24 -0.54 -6.78
CA LEU A 82 -14.35 0.28 -7.25
C LEU A 82 -14.30 0.51 -8.77
N ILE A 83 -13.09 0.63 -9.33
CA ILE A 83 -12.87 0.67 -10.78
C ILE A 83 -13.22 -0.69 -11.40
N GLU A 84 -12.74 -1.79 -10.80
CA GLU A 84 -13.00 -3.17 -11.26
C GLU A 84 -14.51 -3.49 -11.25
N ALA A 85 -15.22 -3.09 -10.19
CA ALA A 85 -16.67 -3.25 -10.05
C ALA A 85 -17.48 -2.28 -10.93
N GLY A 86 -16.84 -1.31 -11.58
CA GLY A 86 -17.52 -0.30 -12.40
C GLY A 86 -18.30 0.76 -11.61
N LEU A 87 -18.15 0.82 -10.28
CA LEU A 87 -18.76 1.85 -9.45
C LEU A 87 -18.06 3.21 -9.62
N LEU A 88 -16.76 3.22 -9.85
CA LEU A 88 -15.97 4.42 -10.09
C LEU A 88 -15.42 4.41 -11.52
N GLY A 89 -15.40 5.57 -12.18
CA GLY A 89 -14.84 5.70 -13.53
C GLY A 89 -13.33 5.84 -13.51
N LYS A 90 -12.66 5.39 -14.58
CA LYS A 90 -11.21 5.63 -14.75
C LYS A 90 -10.87 7.11 -14.88
N ASP A 91 -11.81 7.90 -15.33
CA ASP A 91 -11.77 9.37 -15.48
C ASP A 91 -12.07 10.13 -14.18
N ALA A 92 -12.28 9.43 -13.06
CA ALA A 92 -12.56 10.06 -11.77
C ALA A 92 -11.37 10.89 -11.28
N LEU A 93 -11.64 12.15 -10.93
CA LEU A 93 -10.65 13.04 -10.33
C LEU A 93 -10.58 12.78 -8.83
N LEU A 94 -9.50 12.18 -8.40
CA LEU A 94 -9.32 11.72 -7.02
C LEU A 94 -8.31 12.56 -6.25
N SER A 95 -8.50 12.62 -4.95
CA SER A 95 -7.50 13.10 -3.99
C SER A 95 -7.22 12.04 -2.95
N CYS A 96 -6.03 12.08 -2.37
CA CYS A 96 -5.59 11.12 -1.36
C CYS A 96 -4.83 11.85 -0.26
N THR A 97 -5.33 11.80 0.96
CA THR A 97 -4.58 12.17 2.16
C THR A 97 -4.00 10.92 2.79
N SER A 98 -2.73 10.96 3.18
CA SER A 98 -2.06 9.79 3.73
C SER A 98 -1.17 10.18 4.91
N LEU A 99 -1.60 9.82 6.10
CA LEU A 99 -0.85 9.98 7.35
C LEU A 99 0.11 8.81 7.51
N THR A 100 1.35 9.06 7.92
CA THR A 100 2.35 8.01 8.15
C THR A 100 3.28 8.33 9.30
N GLY A 101 3.71 7.30 10.02
CA GLY A 101 4.81 7.40 10.97
C GLY A 101 6.15 7.69 10.26
N TYR A 102 7.09 8.29 11.00
CA TYR A 102 8.38 8.73 10.47
C TYR A 102 9.31 7.58 10.01
N SER A 103 9.08 6.35 10.43
CA SER A 103 9.87 5.20 9.97
C SER A 103 9.82 5.00 8.44
N GLY A 104 8.72 5.46 7.78
CA GLY A 104 8.57 5.42 6.33
C GLY A 104 9.62 6.23 5.55
N GLY A 105 10.25 7.22 6.17
CA GLY A 105 11.35 8.01 5.59
C GLY A 105 12.73 7.36 5.73
N GLY A 106 12.82 6.14 6.30
CA GLY A 106 14.04 5.40 6.47
C GLY A 106 15.00 5.99 7.52
N LYS A 107 16.22 5.47 7.56
CA LYS A 107 17.21 5.76 8.63
C LYS A 107 17.44 7.26 8.86
N LYS A 108 17.45 8.08 7.83
CA LYS A 108 17.69 9.52 7.95
C LYS A 108 16.55 10.20 8.72
N MET A 109 15.31 9.94 8.33
CA MET A 109 14.14 10.53 8.99
C MET A 109 13.97 9.98 10.42
N ILE A 110 14.20 8.70 10.65
CA ILE A 110 14.22 8.11 11.99
C ILE A 110 15.21 8.86 12.89
N ALA A 111 16.44 9.08 12.42
CA ALA A 111 17.44 9.81 13.18
C ALA A 111 17.06 11.28 13.46
N GLU A 112 16.33 11.94 12.54
CA GLU A 112 15.80 13.29 12.76
C GLU A 112 14.74 13.32 13.86
N TYR A 113 13.82 12.35 13.88
CA TYR A 113 12.72 12.30 14.85
C TYR A 113 13.14 11.77 16.23
N GLU A 114 14.11 10.87 16.29
CA GLU A 114 14.61 10.28 17.54
C GLU A 114 15.88 10.99 18.08
N GLY A 115 16.39 11.97 17.34
CA GLY A 115 17.58 12.71 17.72
C GLY A 115 17.37 13.55 18.97
N TYR A 116 18.47 13.73 19.74
CA TYR A 116 18.45 14.48 21.00
C TYR A 116 18.05 15.96 20.83
N GLU A 117 18.39 16.55 19.67
CA GLU A 117 18.07 17.94 19.29
C GLU A 117 16.91 18.02 18.31
N LYS A 118 15.81 17.33 18.59
CA LYS A 118 14.62 17.36 17.76
C LYS A 118 14.06 18.78 17.65
N GLY A 119 14.06 19.34 16.45
CA GLY A 119 13.56 20.70 16.18
C GLY A 119 12.03 20.81 16.31
N ALA A 120 11.55 21.99 16.69
CA ALA A 120 10.13 22.27 16.90
C ALA A 120 9.17 21.80 15.77
N PRO A 121 9.53 21.93 14.46
CA PRO A 121 8.65 21.45 13.40
C PRO A 121 8.40 19.94 13.39
N LEU A 122 9.24 19.15 14.06
CA LEU A 122 9.09 17.67 14.11
C LEU A 122 8.05 17.18 15.12
N PHE A 123 7.53 18.08 15.96
CA PHE A 123 6.45 17.77 16.92
C PHE A 123 5.04 17.99 16.34
N ALA A 124 4.94 18.34 15.08
CA ALA A 124 3.67 18.56 14.39
C ALA A 124 3.63 17.78 13.06
N PRO A 125 2.42 17.42 12.59
CA PRO A 125 2.26 16.79 11.28
C PRO A 125 2.85 17.67 10.16
N ARG A 126 3.63 17.07 9.26
CA ARG A 126 4.27 17.79 8.15
C ARG A 126 3.86 17.17 6.82
N GLN A 127 3.16 17.94 6.00
CA GLN A 127 2.90 17.57 4.62
C GLN A 127 4.18 17.67 3.79
N TYR A 128 4.44 16.68 2.96
CA TYR A 128 5.56 16.67 2.01
C TYR A 128 5.06 16.33 0.61
N GLY A 129 5.95 16.18 -0.37
CA GLY A 129 5.55 15.89 -1.74
C GLY A 129 4.73 17.01 -2.39
N THR A 130 4.90 18.26 -1.95
CA THR A 130 4.12 19.44 -2.38
C THR A 130 4.25 19.76 -3.87
N SER A 131 5.31 19.27 -4.53
CA SER A 131 5.48 19.37 -5.99
C SER A 131 4.57 18.45 -6.78
N GLN A 132 3.79 17.56 -6.12
CA GLN A 132 2.93 16.54 -6.75
C GLN A 132 3.70 15.60 -7.72
N GLN A 133 4.96 15.31 -7.40
CA GLN A 133 5.83 14.40 -8.18
C GLN A 133 6.31 13.21 -7.36
N HIS A 134 5.50 12.78 -6.38
CA HIS A 134 5.86 11.64 -5.54
C HIS A 134 5.91 10.35 -6.37
N LYS A 135 6.95 9.54 -6.13
CA LYS A 135 7.19 8.31 -6.90
C LYS A 135 6.06 7.27 -6.83
N HIS A 136 5.26 7.24 -5.76
CA HIS A 136 4.11 6.35 -5.64
C HIS A 136 2.94 6.71 -6.57
N LEU A 137 2.88 7.92 -7.11
CA LEU A 137 1.81 8.30 -8.04
C LEU A 137 1.76 7.43 -9.29
N LYS A 138 2.95 7.02 -9.80
CA LYS A 138 3.04 6.16 -10.99
C LYS A 138 2.36 4.80 -10.77
N GLU A 139 2.61 4.16 -9.62
CA GLU A 139 2.00 2.87 -9.30
C GLU A 139 0.51 3.02 -8.96
N MET A 140 0.09 4.07 -8.26
CA MET A 140 -1.33 4.36 -8.00
C MET A 140 -2.12 4.43 -9.31
N LYS A 141 -1.63 5.21 -10.28
CA LYS A 141 -2.26 5.36 -11.59
C LYS A 141 -2.26 4.05 -12.39
N ALA A 142 -1.11 3.42 -12.52
CA ALA A 142 -0.94 2.25 -13.37
C ALA A 142 -1.72 1.03 -12.87
N VAL A 143 -1.68 0.75 -11.57
CA VAL A 143 -2.35 -0.42 -10.99
C VAL A 143 -3.88 -0.24 -10.94
N CYS A 144 -4.37 0.96 -10.59
CA CYS A 144 -5.80 1.24 -10.61
C CYS A 144 -6.35 1.43 -12.04
N GLY A 145 -5.49 1.70 -13.02
CA GLY A 145 -5.89 1.98 -14.41
C GLY A 145 -6.67 3.29 -14.55
N ILE A 146 -6.42 4.28 -13.69
CA ILE A 146 -7.05 5.60 -13.75
C ILE A 146 -6.34 6.51 -14.75
N ASP A 147 -7.09 7.44 -15.35
CA ASP A 147 -6.59 8.29 -16.45
C ASP A 147 -5.69 9.43 -15.94
N GLU A 148 -5.93 9.92 -14.72
CA GLU A 148 -5.20 11.01 -14.11
C GLU A 148 -4.49 10.61 -12.82
N PHE A 149 -3.39 11.29 -12.48
CA PHE A 149 -2.77 11.14 -11.16
C PHE A 149 -3.69 11.75 -10.08
N PRO A 150 -3.88 11.07 -8.93
CA PRO A 150 -4.60 11.71 -7.83
C PRO A 150 -3.82 12.89 -7.26
N ILE A 151 -4.53 13.89 -6.73
CA ILE A 151 -3.90 14.89 -5.86
C ILE A 151 -3.47 14.16 -4.59
N PHE A 152 -2.17 14.14 -4.31
CA PHE A 152 -1.59 13.36 -3.23
C PHE A 152 -1.05 14.25 -2.12
N CYS A 153 -1.58 14.07 -0.93
CA CYS A 153 -1.24 14.83 0.28
C CYS A 153 -0.62 13.91 1.36
N PRO A 154 0.64 13.47 1.21
CA PRO A 154 1.31 12.67 2.22
C PRO A 154 1.72 13.55 3.41
N ILE A 155 1.46 13.06 4.62
CA ILE A 155 1.74 13.73 5.89
C ILE A 155 2.52 12.78 6.78
N VAL A 156 3.72 13.16 7.19
CA VAL A 156 4.48 12.46 8.23
C VAL A 156 4.22 13.13 9.57
N ASP A 157 4.06 12.30 10.60
CA ASP A 157 3.78 12.78 11.95
C ASP A 157 4.68 12.10 12.99
N ASP A 158 4.64 12.62 14.22
CA ASP A 158 5.53 12.26 15.32
C ASP A 158 5.13 10.95 16.02
N TYR A 159 5.08 9.88 15.25
CA TYR A 159 4.99 8.50 15.74
C TYR A 159 5.81 7.57 14.84
N TYR A 160 6.30 6.47 15.39
CA TYR A 160 7.24 5.59 14.69
C TYR A 160 6.63 4.92 13.46
N SER A 161 5.55 4.15 13.63
CA SER A 161 4.90 3.40 12.56
C SER A 161 3.38 3.43 12.66
N GLY A 162 2.73 3.15 11.55
CA GLY A 162 1.31 3.21 11.35
C GLY A 162 0.97 4.11 10.16
N MET A 163 -0.16 3.84 9.54
CA MET A 163 -0.59 4.56 8.35
C MET A 163 -2.12 4.59 8.24
N GLU A 164 -2.63 5.76 7.88
CA GLU A 164 -4.00 5.97 7.44
C GLU A 164 -3.98 6.60 6.05
N VAL A 165 -4.65 5.97 5.10
CA VAL A 165 -4.86 6.50 3.75
C VAL A 165 -6.33 6.76 3.55
N THR A 166 -6.70 8.00 3.26
CA THR A 166 -8.09 8.40 2.99
C THR A 166 -8.25 8.96 1.59
N VAL A 167 -9.21 8.42 0.85
CA VAL A 167 -9.67 8.91 -0.46
C VAL A 167 -11.10 9.42 -0.26
N PRO A 168 -11.31 10.75 -0.14
CA PRO A 168 -12.63 11.34 -0.06
C PRO A 168 -13.27 11.41 -1.45
N ILE A 169 -14.54 11.01 -1.55
CA ILE A 169 -15.32 11.13 -2.78
C ILE A 169 -16.70 11.71 -2.51
N PHE A 170 -17.25 12.39 -3.51
CA PHE A 170 -18.68 12.69 -3.54
C PHE A 170 -19.42 11.54 -4.20
N ALA A 171 -20.59 11.16 -3.67
CA ALA A 171 -21.41 10.09 -4.26
C ALA A 171 -21.71 10.31 -5.75
N ARG A 172 -21.84 11.58 -6.19
CA ARG A 172 -22.01 11.94 -7.61
C ARG A 172 -20.83 11.59 -8.53
N GLN A 173 -19.67 11.22 -7.97
CA GLN A 173 -18.52 10.72 -8.76
C GLN A 173 -18.65 9.23 -9.07
N LEU A 174 -19.55 8.53 -8.37
CA LEU A 174 -19.88 7.15 -8.71
C LEU A 174 -20.70 7.11 -10.00
N LYS A 175 -20.46 6.09 -10.80
CA LYS A 175 -21.25 5.81 -12.02
C LYS A 175 -22.62 5.24 -11.67
N SER A 176 -22.71 4.53 -10.55
CA SER A 176 -23.91 3.91 -10.02
C SER A 176 -23.75 3.58 -8.54
N GLY A 177 -24.85 3.29 -7.85
CA GLY A 177 -24.84 2.88 -6.44
C GLY A 177 -24.56 4.02 -5.46
N GLY A 178 -24.23 3.63 -4.23
CA GLY A 178 -23.97 4.53 -3.11
C GLY A 178 -23.00 3.91 -2.10
N ILE A 179 -23.02 4.43 -0.87
CA ILE A 179 -22.11 4.02 0.19
C ILE A 179 -22.24 2.53 0.55
N GLU A 180 -23.45 1.96 0.51
CA GLU A 180 -23.68 0.56 0.83
C GLU A 180 -23.17 -0.38 -0.28
N ASP A 181 -23.24 0.04 -1.55
CA ASP A 181 -22.66 -0.74 -2.65
C ASP A 181 -21.13 -0.77 -2.55
N ILE A 182 -20.49 0.33 -2.14
CA ILE A 182 -19.05 0.37 -1.88
C ILE A 182 -18.67 -0.62 -0.75
N LYS A 183 -19.43 -0.59 0.36
CA LYS A 183 -19.21 -1.53 1.47
C LYS A 183 -19.34 -2.98 1.03
N ALA A 184 -20.34 -3.28 0.19
CA ALA A 184 -20.53 -4.62 -0.35
C ALA A 184 -19.36 -5.07 -1.22
N VAL A 185 -18.86 -4.21 -2.13
CA VAL A 185 -17.68 -4.49 -2.96
C VAL A 185 -16.46 -4.79 -2.11
N TYR A 186 -16.21 -3.99 -1.07
CA TYR A 186 -15.05 -4.24 -0.20
C TYR A 186 -15.23 -5.49 0.66
N ALA A 187 -16.43 -5.76 1.18
CA ALA A 187 -16.70 -6.96 1.98
C ALA A 187 -16.51 -8.26 1.16
N GLU A 188 -16.88 -8.23 -0.12
CA GLU A 188 -16.64 -9.34 -1.04
C GLU A 188 -15.14 -9.50 -1.35
N LYS A 189 -14.45 -8.39 -1.63
CA LYS A 189 -13.04 -8.37 -2.01
C LYS A 189 -12.12 -8.72 -0.84
N TYR A 190 -12.35 -8.15 0.34
CA TYR A 190 -11.44 -8.18 1.49
C TYR A 190 -11.99 -9.02 2.65
N ASN A 191 -12.19 -10.32 2.40
CA ASN A 191 -12.64 -11.31 3.37
C ASN A 191 -11.52 -12.26 3.84
N GLY A 192 -10.29 -11.98 3.46
CA GLY A 192 -9.13 -12.79 3.76
C GLY A 192 -8.48 -12.48 5.12
N PRO A 193 -7.41 -13.23 5.48
CA PRO A 193 -6.78 -13.05 6.80
C PRO A 193 -5.91 -11.79 6.89
N VAL A 194 -5.42 -11.23 5.77
CA VAL A 194 -4.45 -10.12 5.77
C VAL A 194 -5.14 -8.77 5.54
N VAL A 195 -6.05 -8.70 4.59
CA VAL A 195 -6.87 -7.51 4.35
C VAL A 195 -8.32 -7.81 4.72
N THR A 196 -8.89 -6.98 5.57
CA THR A 196 -10.26 -7.14 6.11
C THR A 196 -11.03 -5.83 5.99
N CYS A 197 -12.37 -5.92 6.07
CA CYS A 197 -13.26 -4.77 6.16
C CYS A 197 -13.82 -4.63 7.57
N GLY A 198 -14.11 -3.40 7.99
CA GLY A 198 -14.76 -3.17 9.29
C GLY A 198 -14.79 -1.71 9.69
N ASP A 199 -15.02 -1.49 10.97
CA ASP A 199 -14.95 -0.18 11.62
C ASP A 199 -13.76 -0.16 12.59
N GLU A 200 -12.94 0.88 12.51
CA GLU A 200 -11.83 1.14 13.44
C GLU A 200 -12.03 2.48 14.18
N SER A 201 -13.15 3.18 13.96
CA SER A 201 -13.41 4.43 14.64
C SER A 201 -13.69 4.22 16.13
N GLN A 202 -13.11 5.08 16.96
CA GLN A 202 -13.36 5.12 18.39
C GLN A 202 -13.88 6.51 18.77
N GLY A 203 -15.16 6.59 19.07
CA GLY A 203 -15.80 7.87 19.40
C GLY A 203 -15.72 8.90 18.27
N GLY A 204 -15.72 8.46 17.01
CA GLY A 204 -15.61 9.30 15.82
C GLY A 204 -14.18 9.67 15.43
N PHE A 205 -13.17 9.11 16.10
CA PHE A 205 -11.75 9.32 15.76
C PHE A 205 -11.16 8.07 15.13
N LEU A 206 -10.28 8.28 14.13
CA LEU A 206 -9.43 7.25 13.56
C LEU A 206 -7.98 7.51 13.96
N SER A 207 -7.27 6.46 14.32
CA SER A 207 -5.85 6.56 14.62
C SER A 207 -5.02 5.89 13.53
N ALA A 208 -4.11 6.65 12.93
CA ALA A 208 -3.17 6.09 11.96
C ALA A 208 -2.24 5.02 12.57
N SER A 209 -2.09 4.98 13.89
CA SER A 209 -1.30 3.98 14.60
C SER A 209 -2.11 2.77 15.11
N ALA A 210 -3.41 2.66 14.78
CA ALA A 210 -4.28 1.59 15.30
C ALA A 210 -3.78 0.17 14.99
N LEU A 211 -3.12 -0.01 13.84
CA LEU A 211 -2.53 -1.27 13.41
C LEU A 211 -0.99 -1.26 13.40
N SER A 212 -0.36 -0.32 14.12
CA SER A 212 1.10 -0.26 14.24
C SER A 212 1.66 -1.57 14.80
N GLY A 213 2.76 -2.05 14.24
CA GLY A 213 3.40 -3.31 14.60
C GLY A 213 2.68 -4.57 14.09
N THR A 214 1.73 -4.43 13.18
CA THR A 214 1.02 -5.57 12.57
C THR A 214 1.18 -5.60 11.05
N ASP A 215 0.91 -6.76 10.44
CA ASP A 215 1.04 -6.96 8.99
C ASP A 215 -0.32 -6.95 8.26
N GLY A 216 -1.40 -6.70 8.98
CA GLY A 216 -2.74 -6.61 8.42
C GLY A 216 -3.09 -5.22 7.89
N MET A 217 -4.15 -5.17 7.09
CA MET A 217 -4.78 -3.93 6.62
C MET A 217 -6.28 -4.00 6.87
N LYS A 218 -6.87 -2.90 7.34
CA LYS A 218 -8.32 -2.76 7.47
C LYS A 218 -8.85 -1.68 6.56
N ILE A 219 -9.88 -2.02 5.80
CA ILE A 219 -10.60 -1.13 4.89
C ILE A 219 -11.90 -0.70 5.58
N CYS A 220 -12.10 0.60 5.68
CA CYS A 220 -13.25 1.21 6.31
C CYS A 220 -13.95 2.18 5.35
N VAL A 221 -15.27 2.32 5.49
CA VAL A 221 -16.07 3.27 4.71
C VAL A 221 -16.89 4.10 5.68
N TYR A 222 -16.68 5.41 5.65
CA TYR A 222 -17.37 6.37 6.50
C TYR A 222 -18.09 7.44 5.66
N GLY A 223 -18.91 8.24 6.29
CA GLY A 223 -19.58 9.35 5.64
C GLY A 223 -21.10 9.16 5.57
N ASN A 224 -21.69 9.65 4.51
CA ASN A 224 -23.13 9.64 4.28
C ASN A 224 -23.44 9.48 2.78
N GLU A 225 -24.70 9.55 2.41
CA GLU A 225 -25.17 9.37 1.02
C GLU A 225 -24.61 10.40 0.01
N GLU A 226 -24.00 11.48 0.46
CA GLU A 226 -23.46 12.52 -0.40
C GLU A 226 -21.93 12.56 -0.42
N ARG A 227 -21.29 12.29 0.73
CA ARG A 227 -19.85 12.45 0.97
C ARG A 227 -19.32 11.20 1.67
N ILE A 228 -18.41 10.52 1.02
CA ILE A 228 -17.91 9.21 1.41
C ILE A 228 -16.41 9.32 1.64
N LEU A 229 -15.94 8.74 2.73
CA LEU A 229 -14.53 8.57 3.05
C LEU A 229 -14.17 7.09 2.90
N LEU A 230 -13.34 6.79 1.92
CA LEU A 230 -12.72 5.49 1.76
C LEU A 230 -11.42 5.52 2.54
N THR A 231 -11.26 4.63 3.52
CA THR A 231 -10.11 4.67 4.43
C THR A 231 -9.44 3.31 4.57
N ALA A 232 -8.11 3.28 4.48
CA ALA A 232 -7.29 2.11 4.75
C ALA A 232 -6.36 2.39 5.92
N ILE A 233 -6.36 1.49 6.92
CA ILE A 233 -5.52 1.57 8.12
C ILE A 233 -4.61 0.35 8.16
N TYR A 234 -3.31 0.55 8.34
CA TYR A 234 -2.29 -0.49 8.36
C TYR A 234 -0.97 0.05 8.90
N ASP A 235 0.03 -0.79 9.04
CA ASP A 235 1.40 -0.36 9.36
C ASP A 235 2.20 -0.12 8.07
N ASN A 236 2.87 1.03 7.97
CA ASN A 236 3.73 1.38 6.83
C ASN A 236 4.94 0.45 6.68
N LEU A 237 5.36 -0.24 7.73
CA LEU A 237 6.40 -1.28 7.71
C LEU A 237 5.82 -2.69 7.56
N GLY A 238 4.57 -2.91 8.00
CA GLY A 238 3.83 -4.18 7.87
C GLY A 238 3.28 -4.38 6.45
N LYS A 239 1.94 -4.33 6.28
CA LYS A 239 1.31 -4.45 4.93
C LYS A 239 1.78 -3.36 3.96
N GLY A 240 2.33 -2.25 4.47
CA GLY A 240 2.96 -1.19 3.66
C GLY A 240 4.35 -1.52 3.11
N ALA A 241 5.04 -2.55 3.61
CA ALA A 241 6.41 -2.90 3.19
C ALA A 241 6.75 -4.38 3.44
N SER A 242 7.39 -4.70 4.59
CA SER A 242 7.93 -6.05 4.87
C SER A 242 6.85 -7.11 5.01
N GLY A 243 5.70 -6.79 5.59
CA GLY A 243 4.56 -7.72 5.68
C GLY A 243 4.06 -8.13 4.29
N ALA A 244 3.90 -7.17 3.36
CA ALA A 244 3.54 -7.47 1.98
C ALA A 244 4.61 -8.32 1.26
N ALA A 245 5.90 -8.06 1.52
CA ALA A 245 6.99 -8.85 0.95
C ALA A 245 6.98 -10.30 1.47
N LEU A 246 6.76 -10.50 2.78
CA LEU A 246 6.64 -11.83 3.37
C LEU A 246 5.40 -12.58 2.87
N GLU A 247 4.29 -11.90 2.69
CA GLU A 247 3.09 -12.47 2.08
C GLU A 247 3.35 -13.00 0.67
N CYS A 248 4.01 -12.20 -0.17
CA CYS A 248 4.42 -12.63 -1.50
C CYS A 248 5.36 -13.85 -1.46
N MET A 249 6.32 -13.86 -0.53
CA MET A 249 7.20 -15.00 -0.32
C MET A 249 6.41 -16.26 0.10
N ASN A 250 5.42 -16.12 0.98
CA ASN A 250 4.57 -17.23 1.40
C ASN A 250 3.86 -17.86 0.21
N LEU A 251 3.27 -17.05 -0.66
CA LEU A 251 2.60 -17.51 -1.88
C LEU A 251 3.56 -18.26 -2.83
N VAL A 252 4.75 -17.73 -3.05
CA VAL A 252 5.80 -18.37 -3.87
C VAL A 252 6.20 -19.72 -3.30
N LEU A 253 6.21 -19.86 -1.98
CA LEU A 253 6.55 -21.09 -1.26
C LEU A 253 5.36 -22.04 -1.08
N GLY A 254 4.18 -21.71 -1.61
CA GLY A 254 2.95 -22.50 -1.43
C GLY A 254 2.47 -22.56 0.02
N LYS A 255 2.75 -21.53 0.81
CA LYS A 255 2.27 -21.36 2.18
C LYS A 255 0.99 -20.54 2.21
N GLU A 256 0.29 -20.60 3.36
CA GLU A 256 -0.80 -19.67 3.65
C GLU A 256 -0.29 -18.22 3.61
N LYS A 257 -1.06 -17.29 3.04
CA LYS A 257 -0.67 -15.87 2.89
C LYS A 257 -0.15 -15.27 4.19
N ASN A 258 -0.83 -15.54 5.29
CA ASN A 258 -0.54 -14.98 6.61
C ASN A 258 0.45 -15.81 7.43
N TYR A 259 1.13 -16.81 6.86
CA TYR A 259 2.10 -17.61 7.60
C TYR A 259 3.23 -16.74 8.14
N GLY A 260 3.39 -16.73 9.47
CA GLY A 260 4.40 -15.93 10.16
C GLY A 260 4.13 -14.42 10.20
N LEU A 261 3.00 -13.94 9.68
CA LEU A 261 2.59 -12.54 9.79
C LEU A 261 1.90 -12.27 11.13
N SER A 262 2.13 -11.07 11.67
CA SER A 262 1.44 -10.57 12.87
C SER A 262 0.12 -9.92 12.46
N ILE A 263 -0.98 -10.67 12.54
CA ILE A 263 -2.32 -10.17 12.19
C ILE A 263 -3.10 -9.89 13.47
N LYS A 264 -3.57 -8.65 13.65
CA LYS A 264 -4.50 -8.28 14.71
C LYS A 264 -5.87 -8.87 14.37
N ARG A 265 -6.41 -9.70 15.26
CA ARG A 265 -7.74 -10.29 15.16
C ARG A 265 -8.83 -9.37 15.70
#